data_e24cb3b253ebfa60a0612204e120c59e
#
_entry.id   e24cb3b253ebfa60a0612204e120c59e
#
_cell.length_a   1.000
_cell.length_b   1.000
_cell.length_c   1.000
_cell.angle_alpha   90.00
_cell.angle_beta   90.00
_cell.angle_gamma   90.00
#
_symmetry.space_group_name_H-M   'P 1'
#
loop_
_entity.id
_entity.type
_entity.pdbx_description
1 polymer ?
#
loop_
_entity_poly.entity_id
_entity_poly.type
_entity_poly.pdbx_seq_one_letter_code
_entity_poly.pdbx_strand_id
1 'polypeptide(L)'
;MTPPPPLDALDLLATWLETLPQPHVLFDAQYRIVAANSAYQQVFGQDASVLGRTCYAVSHRSSVPCDQAGEACPLARAQYSGQSERVLHLHHTQRGQEHVAITLQPLRTGAGPAQYFLEKMELLPLGAAGPQP
;
A
#
# COMPACT_ATOMS: atom_id res chain seq x y z
N MET A 1 -1.67 26.82 30.29
CA MET A 1 -2.14 26.05 29.10
C MET A 1 -1.43 24.73 29.03
N THR A 2 -2.19 23.65 28.99
CA THR A 2 -1.61 22.33 28.90
C THR A 2 -1.29 22.01 27.43
N PRO A 3 -0.10 21.55 27.10
CA PRO A 3 0.18 21.17 25.73
C PRO A 3 -0.69 19.97 25.33
N PRO A 4 -1.02 19.84 24.03
CA PRO A 4 -1.75 18.66 23.59
C PRO A 4 -0.94 17.39 23.84
N PRO A 5 -1.60 16.24 24.05
CA PRO A 5 -0.86 14.98 24.18
C PRO A 5 -0.08 14.70 22.90
N PRO A 6 1.11 14.08 23.00
CA PRO A 6 1.88 13.73 21.80
C PRO A 6 1.13 12.69 20.98
N LEU A 7 1.14 12.86 19.66
CA LEU A 7 0.66 11.85 18.74
C LEU A 7 1.70 10.74 18.66
N ASP A 8 1.27 9.48 18.62
CA ASP A 8 2.21 8.44 18.31
C ASP A 8 2.59 8.50 16.82
N ALA A 9 3.64 7.77 16.46
CA ALA A 9 4.19 7.84 15.10
C ALA A 9 3.19 7.36 14.05
N LEU A 10 2.41 6.33 14.36
CA LEU A 10 1.41 5.82 13.42
C LEU A 10 0.27 6.79 13.22
N ASP A 11 -0.21 7.44 14.28
CA ASP A 11 -1.28 8.42 14.18
C ASP A 11 -0.83 9.62 13.35
N LEU A 12 0.39 10.09 13.57
CA LEU A 12 0.93 11.22 12.82
C LEU A 12 1.07 10.86 11.34
N LEU A 13 1.57 9.67 11.05
CA LEU A 13 1.75 9.21 9.68
C LEU A 13 0.39 9.05 8.99
N ALA A 14 -0.60 8.46 9.67
CA ALA A 14 -1.95 8.32 9.13
C ALA A 14 -2.57 9.68 8.81
N THR A 15 -2.39 10.66 9.70
CA THR A 15 -2.89 12.01 9.49
C THR A 15 -2.24 12.65 8.27
N TRP A 16 -0.93 12.50 8.12
CA TRP A 16 -0.21 13.02 6.97
C TRP A 16 -0.68 12.36 5.67
N LEU A 17 -0.90 11.05 5.67
CA LEU A 17 -1.35 10.31 4.48
C LEU A 17 -2.68 10.84 3.96
N GLU A 18 -3.57 11.30 4.87
CA GLU A 18 -4.85 11.88 4.45
C GLU A 18 -4.72 13.17 3.65
N THR A 19 -3.58 13.85 3.74
CA THR A 19 -3.34 15.06 2.96
C THR A 19 -2.92 14.77 1.52
N LEU A 20 -2.62 13.51 1.19
CA LEU A 20 -2.12 13.14 -0.13
C LEU A 20 -3.28 12.77 -1.06
N PRO A 21 -3.26 13.28 -2.31
CA PRO A 21 -4.38 13.02 -3.24
C PRO A 21 -4.36 11.62 -3.85
N GLN A 22 -3.22 10.95 -3.85
CA GLN A 22 -3.09 9.62 -4.44
C GLN A 22 -3.29 8.55 -3.38
N PRO A 23 -3.73 7.33 -3.78
CA PRO A 23 -3.85 6.23 -2.83
C PRO A 23 -2.53 5.90 -2.16
N HIS A 24 -2.55 5.88 -0.84
CA HIS A 24 -1.40 5.50 0.00
C HIS A 24 -1.88 4.56 1.08
N VAL A 25 -1.06 3.56 1.37
CA VAL A 25 -1.36 2.58 2.40
C VAL A 25 -0.08 2.16 3.08
N LEU A 26 -0.16 1.89 4.38
CA LEU A 26 0.97 1.47 5.19
C LEU A 26 0.74 0.04 5.65
N PHE A 27 1.73 -0.82 5.44
CA PHE A 27 1.70 -2.22 5.83
C PHE A 27 2.71 -2.50 6.94
N ASP A 28 2.41 -3.53 7.73
CA ASP A 28 3.42 -4.15 8.57
C ASP A 28 4.14 -5.27 7.80
N ALA A 29 5.09 -5.93 8.46
CA ALA A 29 5.89 -6.97 7.82
C ALA A 29 5.10 -8.27 7.55
N GLN A 30 3.88 -8.38 8.06
CA GLN A 30 2.99 -9.51 7.83
C GLN A 30 1.91 -9.22 6.80
N TYR A 31 2.13 -8.22 5.95
CA TYR A 31 1.19 -7.84 4.86
C TYR A 31 -0.11 -7.22 5.35
N ARG A 32 -0.21 -6.85 6.64
CA ARG A 32 -1.44 -6.28 7.18
C ARG A 32 -1.44 -4.78 7.02
N ILE A 33 -2.59 -4.25 6.65
CA ILE A 33 -2.79 -2.81 6.50
C ILE A 33 -2.94 -2.20 7.89
N VAL A 34 -2.07 -1.24 8.22
CA VAL A 34 -2.11 -0.52 9.51
C VAL A 34 -2.56 0.92 9.35
N ALA A 35 -2.51 1.48 8.15
CA ALA A 35 -3.06 2.79 7.85
C ALA A 35 -3.33 2.88 6.35
N ALA A 36 -4.38 3.60 5.97
CA ALA A 36 -4.73 3.84 4.57
C ALA A 36 -5.42 5.18 4.48
N ASN A 37 -5.11 5.97 3.44
CA ASN A 37 -5.78 7.25 3.25
C ASN A 37 -7.12 7.06 2.54
N SER A 38 -7.91 8.14 2.49
CA SER A 38 -9.23 8.09 1.87
C SER A 38 -9.15 7.75 0.39
N ALA A 39 -8.12 8.23 -0.31
CA ALA A 39 -7.94 7.92 -1.72
C ALA A 39 -7.78 6.42 -1.95
N TYR A 40 -7.05 5.72 -1.09
CA TYR A 40 -6.90 4.27 -1.18
C TYR A 40 -8.24 3.57 -0.94
N GLN A 41 -8.97 4.00 0.08
CA GLN A 41 -10.26 3.40 0.41
C GLN A 41 -11.30 3.62 -0.67
N GLN A 42 -11.26 4.75 -1.37
CA GLN A 42 -12.16 5.01 -2.49
C GLN A 42 -11.92 4.05 -3.66
N VAL A 43 -10.68 3.63 -3.87
CA VAL A 43 -10.35 2.67 -4.94
C VAL A 43 -10.88 1.28 -4.62
N PHE A 44 -10.78 0.83 -3.37
CA PHE A 44 -11.10 -0.56 -3.01
C PHE A 44 -12.44 -0.73 -2.30
N GLY A 45 -13.17 0.34 -2.07
CA GLY A 45 -14.48 0.30 -1.42
C GLY A 45 -14.45 0.94 -0.05
N GLN A 46 -15.52 1.67 0.26
CA GLN A 46 -15.62 2.41 1.52
C GLN A 46 -16.49 1.69 2.57
N ASP A 47 -17.19 0.64 2.15
CA ASP A 47 -18.19 -0.01 3.00
C ASP A 47 -17.58 -0.86 4.10
N ALA A 48 -16.32 -1.23 3.97
CA ALA A 48 -15.60 -2.04 4.95
C ALA A 48 -14.25 -1.43 5.22
N SER A 49 -13.85 -1.42 6.50
CA SER A 49 -12.52 -0.97 6.85
C SER A 49 -11.48 -1.92 6.25
N VAL A 50 -10.43 -1.34 5.66
CA VAL A 50 -9.31 -2.12 5.15
C VAL A 50 -8.27 -2.41 6.24
N LEU A 51 -8.35 -1.74 7.38
CA LEU A 51 -7.37 -1.90 8.45
C LEU A 51 -7.39 -3.31 9.00
N GLY A 52 -6.21 -3.87 9.20
CA GLY A 52 -6.03 -5.23 9.72
C GLY A 52 -6.15 -6.32 8.67
N ARG A 53 -6.63 -6.01 7.48
CA ARG A 53 -6.72 -6.97 6.39
C ARG A 53 -5.38 -7.03 5.65
N THR A 54 -5.13 -8.12 4.96
CA THR A 54 -3.90 -8.25 4.19
C THR A 54 -4.02 -7.52 2.86
N CYS A 55 -2.89 -7.05 2.32
CA CYS A 55 -2.88 -6.33 1.05
C CYS A 55 -3.41 -7.19 -0.09
N TYR A 56 -3.04 -8.46 -0.12
CA TYR A 56 -3.48 -9.34 -1.20
C TYR A 56 -4.99 -9.64 -1.12
N ALA A 57 -5.58 -9.65 0.07
CA ALA A 57 -7.03 -9.83 0.19
C ALA A 57 -7.78 -8.60 -0.33
N VAL A 58 -7.27 -7.39 -0.06
CA VAL A 58 -7.93 -6.15 -0.44
C VAL A 58 -7.70 -5.84 -1.92
N SER A 59 -6.45 -5.84 -2.39
CA SER A 59 -6.13 -5.35 -3.73
C SER A 59 -6.20 -6.42 -4.82
N HIS A 60 -6.06 -7.69 -4.46
CA HIS A 60 -6.09 -8.79 -5.43
C HIS A 60 -7.24 -9.76 -5.21
N ARG A 61 -7.99 -9.61 -4.12
CA ARG A 61 -9.05 -10.54 -3.72
C ARG A 61 -8.52 -11.97 -3.67
N SER A 62 -7.32 -12.12 -3.15
CA SER A 62 -6.59 -13.38 -3.07
C SER A 62 -6.41 -13.79 -1.62
N SER A 63 -6.27 -15.09 -1.37
CA SER A 63 -5.96 -15.62 -0.04
C SER A 63 -4.46 -15.81 0.18
N VAL A 64 -3.64 -15.53 -0.84
CA VAL A 64 -2.19 -15.71 -0.77
C VAL A 64 -1.49 -14.46 -1.29
N PRO A 65 -0.24 -14.18 -0.85
CA PRO A 65 0.52 -13.04 -1.36
C PRO A 65 0.74 -13.10 -2.87
N CYS A 66 1.06 -11.95 -3.47
CA CYS A 66 1.20 -11.79 -4.93
C CYS A 66 2.21 -12.76 -5.54
N ASP A 67 3.35 -12.99 -4.86
CA ASP A 67 4.39 -13.87 -5.36
C ASP A 67 3.97 -15.34 -5.36
N GLN A 68 2.99 -15.70 -4.55
CA GLN A 68 2.39 -17.03 -4.56
C GLN A 68 1.22 -17.13 -5.53
N ALA A 69 0.72 -15.99 -6.02
CA ALA A 69 -0.38 -15.91 -6.97
C ALA A 69 0.10 -15.63 -8.40
N GLY A 70 1.39 -15.69 -8.65
CA GLY A 70 1.94 -15.53 -10.00
C GLY A 70 2.36 -14.12 -10.36
N GLU A 71 2.33 -13.17 -9.42
CA GLU A 71 2.75 -11.80 -9.66
C GLU A 71 3.92 -11.42 -8.76
N ALA A 72 4.71 -10.42 -9.19
CA ALA A 72 5.78 -9.90 -8.36
C ALA A 72 5.19 -9.20 -7.14
N CYS A 73 5.67 -9.53 -5.95
CA CYS A 73 5.22 -8.90 -4.71
C CYS A 73 6.19 -7.78 -4.33
N PRO A 74 5.78 -6.50 -4.40
CA PRO A 74 6.68 -5.42 -4.05
C PRO A 74 7.07 -5.45 -2.57
N LEU A 75 6.17 -5.90 -1.70
CA LEU A 75 6.47 -6.02 -0.27
C LEU A 75 7.57 -7.07 -0.04
N ALA A 76 7.44 -8.25 -0.64
CA ALA A 76 8.46 -9.27 -0.52
C ALA A 76 9.81 -8.79 -1.07
N ARG A 77 9.79 -8.08 -2.20
CA ARG A 77 11.00 -7.51 -2.78
C ARG A 77 11.64 -6.48 -1.86
N ALA A 78 10.85 -5.58 -1.29
CA ALA A 78 11.36 -4.56 -0.39
C ALA A 78 11.90 -5.16 0.91
N GLN A 79 11.27 -6.21 1.42
CA GLN A 79 11.78 -6.94 2.58
C GLN A 79 13.15 -7.55 2.30
N TYR A 80 13.31 -8.10 1.12
CA TYR A 80 14.58 -8.73 0.73
C TYR A 80 15.67 -7.67 0.45
N SER A 81 15.35 -6.65 -0.35
CA SER A 81 16.35 -5.67 -0.78
C SER A 81 16.63 -4.59 0.27
N GLY A 82 15.66 -4.31 1.13
CA GLY A 82 15.73 -3.19 2.06
C GLY A 82 15.62 -1.83 1.38
N GLN A 83 15.21 -1.78 0.12
CA GLN A 83 15.14 -0.57 -0.69
C GLN A 83 13.76 -0.40 -1.28
N SER A 84 13.48 0.79 -1.81
CA SER A 84 12.24 1.02 -2.55
C SER A 84 12.15 0.08 -3.75
N GLU A 85 10.94 -0.41 -3.99
CA GLU A 85 10.64 -1.28 -5.13
C GLU A 85 9.45 -0.71 -5.88
N ARG A 86 9.47 -0.83 -7.21
CA ARG A 86 8.37 -0.39 -8.05
C ARG A 86 7.97 -1.52 -8.98
N VAL A 87 6.68 -1.81 -9.01
CA VAL A 87 6.14 -2.88 -9.86
C VAL A 87 4.85 -2.39 -10.52
N LEU A 88 4.47 -3.04 -11.61
CA LEU A 88 3.17 -2.87 -12.22
C LEU A 88 2.32 -4.08 -11.85
N HIS A 89 1.12 -3.81 -11.34
CA HIS A 89 0.20 -4.86 -10.92
C HIS A 89 -1.17 -4.69 -11.58
N LEU A 90 -1.92 -5.78 -11.60
CA LEU A 90 -3.33 -5.77 -11.94
C LEU A 90 -4.10 -5.86 -10.62
N HIS A 91 -4.82 -4.81 -10.27
CA HIS A 91 -5.58 -4.75 -9.02
C HIS A 91 -7.08 -4.83 -9.28
N HIS A 92 -7.80 -5.41 -8.33
CA HIS A 92 -9.26 -5.43 -8.32
C HIS A 92 -9.76 -4.19 -7.57
N THR A 93 -10.30 -3.24 -8.33
CA THR A 93 -10.86 -2.00 -7.78
C THR A 93 -12.37 -2.02 -7.92
N GLN A 94 -13.04 -0.95 -7.48
CA GLN A 94 -14.48 -0.82 -7.66
C GLN A 94 -14.88 -0.78 -9.13
N ARG A 95 -13.97 -0.39 -10.03
CA ARG A 95 -14.22 -0.34 -11.47
C ARG A 95 -13.83 -1.64 -12.19
N GLY A 96 -13.43 -2.66 -11.45
CA GLY A 96 -12.98 -3.92 -12.02
C GLY A 96 -11.46 -4.06 -11.94
N GLN A 97 -10.87 -4.78 -12.88
CA GLN A 97 -9.42 -4.97 -12.92
C GLN A 97 -8.77 -3.76 -13.59
N GLU A 98 -7.77 -3.21 -12.92
CA GLU A 98 -7.05 -2.04 -13.41
C GLU A 98 -5.55 -2.24 -13.26
N HIS A 99 -4.79 -1.75 -14.24
CA HIS A 99 -3.34 -1.71 -14.14
C HIS A 99 -2.93 -0.56 -13.23
N VAL A 100 -2.04 -0.84 -12.30
CA VAL A 100 -1.54 0.15 -11.34
C VAL A 100 -0.02 0.09 -11.27
N ALA A 101 0.60 1.24 -11.06
CA ALA A 101 2.01 1.33 -10.72
C ALA A 101 2.12 1.46 -9.21
N ILE A 102 2.88 0.56 -8.59
CA ILE A 102 3.04 0.51 -7.15
C ILE A 102 4.48 0.82 -6.80
N THR A 103 4.68 1.82 -5.93
CA THR A 103 5.97 2.11 -5.33
C THR A 103 5.89 1.77 -3.86
N LEU A 104 6.79 0.91 -3.39
CA LEU A 104 6.82 0.48 -2.00
C LEU A 104 8.12 0.93 -1.36
N GLN A 105 8.00 1.65 -0.24
CA GLN A 105 9.10 2.25 0.47
C GLN A 105 9.22 1.63 1.84
N PRO A 106 10.34 0.93 2.16
CA PRO A 106 10.57 0.48 3.53
C PRO A 106 10.81 1.66 4.45
N LEU A 107 10.21 1.62 5.63
CA LEU A 107 10.39 2.64 6.66
C LEU A 107 11.15 2.03 7.83
N ARG A 108 12.28 2.65 8.17
CA ARG A 108 13.13 2.19 9.26
C ARG A 108 13.20 3.26 10.34
N THR A 109 13.17 2.81 11.59
CA THR A 109 13.30 3.71 12.72
C THR A 109 14.62 3.51 13.46
N GLY A 110 15.54 2.75 12.88
CA GLY A 110 16.82 2.45 13.51
C GLY A 110 17.63 1.51 12.64
N ALA A 111 18.56 0.79 13.24
CA ALA A 111 19.52 -0.04 12.53
C ALA A 111 18.98 -1.44 12.18
N GLY A 112 17.79 -1.79 12.56
CA GLY A 112 17.21 -3.09 12.27
C GLY A 112 16.53 -3.15 10.90
N PRO A 113 15.93 -4.30 10.56
CA PRO A 113 15.12 -4.41 9.36
C PRO A 113 13.90 -3.50 9.45
N ALA A 114 13.39 -3.08 8.30
CA ALA A 114 12.17 -2.29 8.25
C ALA A 114 10.99 -3.11 8.77
N GLN A 115 10.15 -2.48 9.58
CA GLN A 115 8.95 -3.10 10.13
C GLN A 115 7.68 -2.60 9.49
N TYR A 116 7.75 -1.46 8.78
CA TYR A 116 6.63 -0.87 8.09
C TYR A 116 7.02 -0.55 6.66
N PHE A 117 6.02 -0.56 5.79
CA PHE A 117 6.24 -0.36 4.36
C PHE A 117 5.14 0.53 3.83
N LEU A 118 5.52 1.66 3.22
CA LEU A 118 4.59 2.61 2.65
C LEU A 118 4.41 2.32 1.16
N GLU A 119 3.17 2.13 0.75
CA GLU A 119 2.84 1.92 -0.65
C GLU A 119 2.14 3.15 -1.21
N LYS A 120 2.62 3.62 -2.36
CA LYS A 120 1.94 4.60 -3.18
C LYS A 120 1.44 3.90 -4.43
N MET A 121 0.17 4.10 -4.75
CA MET A 121 -0.45 3.48 -5.91
C MET A 121 -0.87 4.55 -6.91
N GLU A 122 -0.53 4.33 -8.18
CA GLU A 122 -0.95 5.18 -9.29
C GLU A 122 -1.79 4.34 -10.24
N LEU A 123 -3.06 4.74 -10.42
CA LEU A 123 -3.92 4.12 -11.42
C LEU A 123 -3.46 4.60 -12.79
N LEU A 124 -3.22 3.66 -13.69
CA LEU A 124 -2.78 3.99 -15.04
C LEU A 124 -3.99 4.18 -15.94
N PRO A 125 -4.01 5.24 -16.78
CA PRO A 125 -5.12 5.45 -17.70
C PRO A 125 -5.26 4.29 -18.69
N LEU A 126 -6.49 4.06 -19.15
CA LEU A 126 -6.75 3.09 -20.21
C LEU A 126 -5.90 3.44 -21.44
N GLY A 127 -5.23 2.42 -21.97
CA GLY A 127 -4.36 2.60 -23.13
C GLY A 127 -2.93 2.96 -22.76
N ALA A 128 -2.70 3.60 -21.62
CA ALA A 128 -1.34 3.93 -21.17
C ALA A 128 -0.68 2.76 -20.48
N ALA A 129 -1.46 1.83 -19.95
CA ALA A 129 -0.96 0.66 -19.23
C ALA A 129 -0.65 -0.51 -20.14
N GLY A 130 -0.93 -0.40 -21.41
CA GLY A 130 -0.61 -1.45 -22.37
C GLY A 130 0.88 -1.69 -22.43
N PRO A 131 1.27 -2.89 -22.85
CA PRO A 131 2.69 -3.19 -23.01
C PRO A 131 3.31 -2.22 -24.00
N GLN A 132 4.39 -1.62 -23.59
CA GLN A 132 5.11 -0.73 -24.46
C GLN A 132 6.08 -1.58 -25.26
N PRO A 133 6.04 -1.48 -26.58
CA PRO A 133 6.96 -2.21 -27.42
C PRO A 133 8.40 -1.82 -27.14
#